data_391b91bf7423cb0b7f550600ea31e6f1
#
_entry.id   391b91bf7423cb0b7f550600ea31e6f1
#
_cell.length_a   1.000
_cell.length_b   1.000
_cell.length_c   1.000
_cell.angle_alpha   90.00
_cell.angle_beta   90.00
_cell.angle_gamma   90.00
#
_symmetry.space_group_name_H-M   'P 1'
#
loop_
_entity.id
_entity.type
_entity.pdbx_description
1 polymer ?
#
loop_
_entity_poly.entity_id
_entity_poly.type
_entity_poly.pdbx_seq_one_letter_code
_entity_poly.pdbx_strand_id
1 'polypeptide(L)'
;MRIGVVGLGYWGPNLARNFSRLADVAWLCDASPERLERHGAAHPGARTTTSLDNLLDDGDLDAVALATPVLTHAALAERVLRARKHCFVEKPLAQSVEEGERVVAAARESGRVLMVGHLLEYHPGVEMLKQLIDSGELGDVRYLYSNRLNLGVLRPDENALWSLGAHDVSVLLRLAGEEPYECRAVGESYMQEGIEDVVFCYLRFPSGLAAHMHLSWLDPHKERRFTVVGSRKMATFDDMELERKLTVYDKGFDESFSSYGEYIARSGDISSPRVPNEEPLAIECRHFVERVQDGGEPRSGGEAGLRVVRVLEALQRSLQESSRAAPV
;
A
#
# COMPACT_ATOMS: atom_id res chain seq x y z
N MET A 1 8.12 -6.40 -23.92
CA MET A 1 7.35 -7.13 -22.89
C MET A 1 5.88 -7.14 -23.27
N ARG A 2 5.23 -8.29 -23.22
CA ARG A 2 3.80 -8.48 -23.47
C ARG A 2 3.10 -8.79 -22.15
N ILE A 3 2.04 -8.06 -21.82
CA ILE A 3 1.34 -8.17 -20.54
C ILE A 3 -0.16 -8.43 -20.75
N GLY A 4 -0.74 -9.25 -19.88
CA GLY A 4 -2.18 -9.44 -19.76
C GLY A 4 -2.73 -8.71 -18.53
N VAL A 5 -3.91 -8.10 -18.63
CA VAL A 5 -4.61 -7.48 -17.50
C VAL A 5 -5.87 -8.28 -17.19
N VAL A 6 -6.01 -8.74 -15.95
CA VAL A 6 -7.09 -9.58 -15.45
C VAL A 6 -7.90 -8.84 -14.39
N GLY A 7 -9.21 -8.73 -14.61
CA GLY A 7 -10.10 -7.91 -13.81
C GLY A 7 -10.20 -6.48 -14.35
N LEU A 8 -11.32 -6.16 -15.00
CA LEU A 8 -11.60 -4.84 -15.59
C LEU A 8 -12.65 -4.06 -14.79
N GLY A 9 -12.59 -4.21 -13.46
CA GLY A 9 -13.38 -3.44 -12.52
C GLY A 9 -12.90 -1.99 -12.41
N TYR A 10 -12.75 -1.49 -11.19
CA TYR A 10 -12.34 -0.10 -10.94
C TYR A 10 -10.86 0.17 -11.28
N TRP A 11 -9.93 -0.73 -10.89
CA TRP A 11 -8.50 -0.55 -11.07
C TRP A 11 -7.93 -1.09 -12.38
N GLY A 12 -8.48 -2.19 -12.91
CA GLY A 12 -7.95 -2.83 -14.11
C GLY A 12 -7.80 -1.91 -15.32
N PRO A 13 -8.78 -1.08 -15.67
CA PRO A 13 -8.64 -0.11 -16.75
C PRO A 13 -7.52 0.92 -16.54
N ASN A 14 -7.25 1.31 -15.29
CA ASN A 14 -6.15 2.21 -14.95
C ASN A 14 -4.79 1.53 -15.12
N LEU A 15 -4.67 0.26 -14.74
CA LEU A 15 -3.48 -0.56 -15.00
C LEU A 15 -3.26 -0.76 -16.50
N ALA A 16 -4.29 -1.16 -17.25
CA ALA A 16 -4.21 -1.33 -18.69
C ALA A 16 -3.74 -0.04 -19.40
N ARG A 17 -4.30 1.12 -19.01
CA ARG A 17 -3.91 2.44 -19.52
C ARG A 17 -2.44 2.77 -19.22
N ASN A 18 -1.95 2.47 -18.02
CA ASN A 18 -0.56 2.76 -17.67
C ASN A 18 0.40 1.76 -18.33
N PHE A 19 0.09 0.47 -18.32
CA PHE A 19 0.92 -0.52 -18.99
C PHE A 19 0.98 -0.33 -20.51
N SER A 20 -0.09 0.12 -21.17
CA SER A 20 -0.07 0.38 -22.63
C SER A 20 0.92 1.45 -23.08
N ARG A 21 1.42 2.28 -22.15
CA ARG A 21 2.47 3.28 -22.39
C ARG A 21 3.89 2.71 -22.25
N LEU A 22 4.02 1.53 -21.66
CA LEU A 22 5.29 0.93 -21.23
C LEU A 22 5.55 -0.42 -21.88
N ALA A 23 4.49 -1.12 -22.29
CA ALA A 23 4.52 -2.49 -22.77
C ALA A 23 3.37 -2.75 -23.76
N ASP A 24 3.39 -3.90 -24.42
CA ASP A 24 2.28 -4.38 -25.26
C ASP A 24 1.21 -5.04 -24.36
N VAL A 25 0.04 -4.40 -24.22
CA VAL A 25 -1.12 -5.02 -23.56
C VAL A 25 -1.74 -6.02 -24.53
N ALA A 26 -1.28 -7.27 -24.45
CA ALA A 26 -1.65 -8.35 -25.37
C ALA A 26 -3.01 -8.98 -25.04
N TRP A 27 -3.43 -8.94 -23.78
CA TRP A 27 -4.68 -9.55 -23.31
C TRP A 27 -5.42 -8.70 -22.29
N LEU A 28 -6.74 -8.71 -22.43
CA LEU A 28 -7.69 -8.23 -21.41
C LEU A 28 -8.59 -9.40 -21.00
N CYS A 29 -8.67 -9.69 -19.71
CA CYS A 29 -9.48 -10.76 -19.16
C CYS A 29 -10.42 -10.24 -18.06
N ASP A 30 -11.69 -10.57 -18.18
CA ASP A 30 -12.70 -10.32 -17.12
C ASP A 30 -13.82 -11.35 -17.24
N ALA A 31 -14.39 -11.77 -16.12
CA ALA A 31 -15.53 -12.68 -16.11
C ALA A 31 -16.79 -12.09 -16.78
N SER A 32 -16.90 -10.74 -16.88
CA SER A 32 -18.00 -10.04 -17.53
C SER A 32 -17.67 -9.72 -19.00
N PRO A 33 -18.38 -10.31 -19.97
CA PRO A 33 -18.25 -9.95 -21.38
C PRO A 33 -18.53 -8.46 -21.65
N GLU A 34 -19.42 -7.84 -20.91
CA GLU A 34 -19.78 -6.42 -21.04
C GLU A 34 -18.59 -5.52 -20.69
N ARG A 35 -17.80 -5.89 -19.66
CA ARG A 35 -16.57 -5.15 -19.30
C ARG A 35 -15.51 -5.33 -20.39
N LEU A 36 -15.39 -6.53 -20.95
CA LEU A 36 -14.48 -6.80 -22.06
C LEU A 36 -14.82 -5.97 -23.29
N GLU A 37 -16.10 -5.89 -23.68
CA GLU A 37 -16.55 -5.04 -24.79
C GLU A 37 -16.25 -3.56 -24.53
N ARG A 38 -16.60 -3.06 -23.33
CA ARG A 38 -16.39 -1.66 -22.95
C ARG A 38 -14.93 -1.24 -22.99
N HIS A 39 -14.03 -2.07 -22.44
CA HIS A 39 -12.61 -1.71 -22.28
C HIS A 39 -11.75 -2.19 -23.46
N GLY A 40 -12.19 -3.21 -24.20
CA GLY A 40 -11.49 -3.70 -25.39
C GLY A 40 -11.37 -2.65 -26.49
N ALA A 41 -12.38 -1.82 -26.64
CA ALA A 41 -12.36 -0.72 -27.62
C ALA A 41 -11.20 0.28 -27.41
N ALA A 42 -10.77 0.47 -26.16
CA ALA A 42 -9.63 1.33 -25.83
C ALA A 42 -8.25 0.68 -26.08
N HIS A 43 -8.23 -0.65 -26.31
CA HIS A 43 -7.03 -1.44 -26.54
C HIS A 43 -7.21 -2.36 -27.75
N PRO A 44 -7.30 -1.82 -28.98
CA PRO A 44 -7.69 -2.58 -30.20
C PRO A 44 -6.68 -3.67 -30.58
N GLY A 45 -5.44 -3.62 -30.05
CA GLY A 45 -4.44 -4.66 -30.25
C GLY A 45 -4.53 -5.83 -29.25
N ALA A 46 -5.30 -5.68 -28.19
CA ALA A 46 -5.42 -6.70 -27.14
C ALA A 46 -6.48 -7.72 -27.52
N ARG A 47 -6.19 -8.99 -27.25
CA ARG A 47 -7.19 -10.06 -27.27
C ARG A 47 -8.05 -9.99 -26.03
N THR A 48 -9.31 -10.36 -26.13
CA THR A 48 -10.24 -10.39 -24.99
C THR A 48 -10.67 -11.82 -24.67
N THR A 49 -10.82 -12.15 -23.39
CA THR A 49 -11.26 -13.48 -22.97
C THR A 49 -11.89 -13.43 -21.57
N THR A 50 -12.75 -14.40 -21.30
CA THR A 50 -13.30 -14.63 -19.95
C THR A 50 -12.53 -15.70 -19.16
N SER A 51 -11.53 -16.33 -19.74
CA SER A 51 -10.73 -17.40 -19.10
C SER A 51 -9.28 -16.97 -18.92
N LEU A 52 -8.77 -17.08 -17.69
CA LEU A 52 -7.35 -16.89 -17.38
C LEU A 52 -6.46 -17.89 -18.13
N ASP A 53 -6.93 -19.12 -18.36
CA ASP A 53 -6.13 -20.16 -19.01
C ASP A 53 -5.68 -19.73 -20.41
N ASN A 54 -6.54 -19.02 -21.15
CA ASN A 54 -6.19 -18.51 -22.47
C ASN A 54 -4.97 -17.56 -22.44
N LEU A 55 -4.80 -16.78 -21.34
CA LEU A 55 -3.61 -15.95 -21.15
C LEU A 55 -2.41 -16.79 -20.77
N LEU A 56 -2.60 -17.75 -19.87
CA LEU A 56 -1.51 -18.58 -19.34
C LEU A 56 -0.92 -19.50 -20.43
N ASP A 57 -1.77 -19.94 -21.37
CA ASP A 57 -1.36 -20.80 -22.50
C ASP A 57 -0.65 -20.00 -23.62
N ASP A 58 -0.71 -18.66 -23.62
CA ASP A 58 0.04 -17.84 -24.58
C ASP A 58 1.53 -17.84 -24.22
N GLY A 59 2.31 -18.59 -25.00
CA GLY A 59 3.76 -18.74 -24.80
C GLY A 59 4.54 -17.42 -24.91
N ASP A 60 3.99 -16.44 -25.64
CA ASP A 60 4.63 -15.14 -25.87
C ASP A 60 4.28 -14.11 -24.81
N LEU A 61 3.38 -14.43 -23.86
CA LEU A 61 3.03 -13.54 -22.76
C LEU A 61 4.09 -13.57 -21.67
N ASP A 62 4.63 -12.41 -21.30
CA ASP A 62 5.68 -12.29 -20.28
C ASP A 62 5.12 -12.15 -18.86
N ALA A 63 4.04 -11.38 -18.70
CA ALA A 63 3.52 -10.97 -17.41
C ALA A 63 1.99 -10.86 -17.37
N VAL A 64 1.45 -10.94 -16.15
CA VAL A 64 0.02 -10.75 -15.89
C VAL A 64 -0.15 -9.76 -14.74
N ALA A 65 -1.03 -8.76 -14.93
CA ALA A 65 -1.49 -7.85 -13.89
C ALA A 65 -2.89 -8.26 -13.42
N LEU A 66 -3.03 -8.54 -12.12
CA LEU A 66 -4.27 -8.95 -11.47
C LEU A 66 -4.92 -7.78 -10.74
N ALA A 67 -6.13 -7.40 -11.12
CA ALA A 67 -6.95 -6.37 -10.49
C ALA A 67 -8.37 -6.91 -10.21
N THR A 68 -8.44 -8.13 -9.75
CA THR A 68 -9.65 -8.87 -9.41
C THR A 68 -10.05 -8.61 -7.94
N PRO A 69 -11.19 -9.11 -7.43
CA PRO A 69 -11.48 -9.07 -6.01
C PRO A 69 -10.41 -9.80 -5.17
N VAL A 70 -10.11 -9.27 -3.98
CA VAL A 70 -9.01 -9.74 -3.11
C VAL A 70 -9.10 -11.25 -2.79
N LEU A 71 -10.31 -11.78 -2.63
CA LEU A 71 -10.56 -13.23 -2.42
C LEU A 71 -9.90 -14.14 -3.48
N THR A 72 -9.61 -13.59 -4.64
CA THR A 72 -9.06 -14.36 -5.77
C THR A 72 -7.55 -14.11 -5.97
N HIS A 73 -6.96 -13.12 -5.31
CA HIS A 73 -5.59 -12.69 -5.55
C HIS A 73 -4.59 -13.84 -5.39
N ALA A 74 -4.59 -14.52 -4.25
CA ALA A 74 -3.64 -15.58 -3.96
C ALA A 74 -3.73 -16.72 -4.98
N ALA A 75 -4.93 -17.24 -5.21
CA ALA A 75 -5.14 -18.35 -6.13
C ALA A 75 -4.75 -18.01 -7.57
N LEU A 76 -5.09 -16.81 -8.06
CA LEU A 76 -4.74 -16.38 -9.41
C LEU A 76 -3.25 -16.08 -9.54
N ALA A 77 -2.64 -15.43 -8.54
CA ALA A 77 -1.20 -15.15 -8.54
C ALA A 77 -0.35 -16.43 -8.53
N GLU A 78 -0.72 -17.44 -7.73
CA GLU A 78 -0.07 -18.76 -7.77
C GLU A 78 -0.15 -19.39 -9.16
N ARG A 79 -1.31 -19.35 -9.83
CA ARG A 79 -1.48 -19.89 -11.18
C ARG A 79 -0.60 -19.17 -12.20
N VAL A 80 -0.56 -17.83 -12.15
CA VAL A 80 0.29 -17.00 -13.02
C VAL A 80 1.76 -17.36 -12.85
N LEU A 81 2.25 -17.44 -11.60
CA LEU A 81 3.64 -17.75 -11.29
C LEU A 81 4.03 -19.17 -11.69
N ARG A 82 3.16 -20.17 -11.42
CA ARG A 82 3.36 -21.56 -11.86
C ARG A 82 3.39 -21.73 -13.39
N ALA A 83 2.64 -20.88 -14.11
CA ALA A 83 2.72 -20.77 -15.56
C ALA A 83 3.98 -20.02 -16.06
N ARG A 84 4.92 -19.72 -15.15
CA ARG A 84 6.17 -19.02 -15.43
C ARG A 84 5.99 -17.62 -16.04
N LYS A 85 4.91 -16.92 -15.66
CA LYS A 85 4.69 -15.51 -15.98
C LYS A 85 5.04 -14.65 -14.78
N HIS A 86 5.55 -13.43 -15.03
CA HIS A 86 5.70 -12.43 -13.98
C HIS A 86 4.33 -11.95 -13.51
N CYS A 87 4.17 -11.63 -12.24
CA CYS A 87 2.88 -11.28 -11.65
C CYS A 87 2.93 -9.91 -10.96
N PHE A 88 2.08 -9.02 -11.42
CA PHE A 88 1.65 -7.85 -10.66
C PHE A 88 0.28 -8.16 -10.05
N VAL A 89 0.09 -7.95 -8.76
CA VAL A 89 -1.19 -8.18 -8.10
C VAL A 89 -1.59 -6.97 -7.28
N GLU A 90 -2.84 -6.51 -7.43
CA GLU A 90 -3.37 -5.43 -6.62
C GLU A 90 -3.34 -5.77 -5.12
N LYS A 91 -3.27 -4.73 -4.31
CA LYS A 91 -3.27 -4.86 -2.85
C LYS A 91 -4.65 -5.35 -2.30
N PRO A 92 -4.66 -6.05 -1.16
CA PRO A 92 -3.52 -6.71 -0.54
C PRO A 92 -3.11 -7.98 -1.30
N LEU A 93 -1.89 -8.48 -1.07
CA LEU A 93 -1.38 -9.69 -1.72
C LEU A 93 -2.32 -10.89 -1.54
N ALA A 94 -2.86 -11.03 -0.34
CA ALA A 94 -3.72 -12.15 0.07
C ALA A 94 -4.58 -11.70 1.27
N GLN A 95 -5.52 -12.56 1.70
CA GLN A 95 -6.34 -12.32 2.89
C GLN A 95 -5.80 -12.97 4.17
N SER A 96 -4.81 -13.85 4.04
CA SER A 96 -4.13 -14.47 5.18
C SER A 96 -2.63 -14.60 4.93
N VAL A 97 -1.88 -14.72 6.01
CA VAL A 97 -0.44 -14.99 5.96
C VAL A 97 -0.15 -16.29 5.23
N GLU A 98 -0.93 -17.36 5.50
CA GLU A 98 -0.76 -18.65 4.83
C GLU A 98 -0.91 -18.54 3.30
N GLU A 99 -1.93 -17.84 2.82
CA GLU A 99 -2.10 -17.58 1.38
C GLU A 99 -0.94 -16.79 0.81
N GLY A 100 -0.51 -15.72 1.49
CA GLY A 100 0.61 -14.89 1.07
C GLY A 100 1.93 -15.68 0.99
N GLU A 101 2.19 -16.57 1.94
CA GLU A 101 3.37 -17.45 1.96
C GLU A 101 3.37 -18.41 0.75
N ARG A 102 2.22 -18.98 0.38
CA ARG A 102 2.11 -19.82 -0.82
C ARG A 102 2.43 -19.05 -2.10
N VAL A 103 1.93 -17.82 -2.23
CA VAL A 103 2.20 -16.96 -3.40
C VAL A 103 3.69 -16.61 -3.49
N VAL A 104 4.30 -16.23 -2.37
CA VAL A 104 5.73 -15.92 -2.31
C VAL A 104 6.58 -17.15 -2.63
N ALA A 105 6.23 -18.33 -2.11
CA ALA A 105 6.90 -19.58 -2.45
C ALA A 105 6.81 -19.88 -3.97
N ALA A 106 5.63 -19.72 -4.58
CA ALA A 106 5.46 -19.90 -6.02
C ALA A 106 6.31 -18.92 -6.85
N ALA A 107 6.48 -17.68 -6.38
CA ALA A 107 7.36 -16.70 -7.03
C ALA A 107 8.83 -17.14 -6.99
N ARG A 108 9.30 -17.61 -5.83
CA ARG A 108 10.66 -18.13 -5.65
C ARG A 108 10.91 -19.37 -6.51
N GLU A 109 9.98 -20.34 -6.51
CA GLU A 109 10.09 -21.57 -7.28
C GLU A 109 10.10 -21.33 -8.78
N SER A 110 9.30 -20.40 -9.28
CA SER A 110 9.24 -20.06 -10.69
C SER A 110 10.39 -19.17 -11.16
N GLY A 111 11.07 -18.47 -10.24
CA GLY A 111 12.06 -17.45 -10.54
C GLY A 111 11.46 -16.24 -11.25
N ARG A 112 10.18 -15.93 -11.00
CA ARG A 112 9.45 -14.82 -11.62
C ARG A 112 9.26 -13.67 -10.65
N VAL A 113 9.26 -12.47 -11.18
CA VAL A 113 8.97 -11.26 -10.43
C VAL A 113 7.53 -11.31 -9.94
N LEU A 114 7.34 -11.13 -8.63
CA LEU A 114 6.07 -10.88 -7.98
C LEU A 114 6.10 -9.48 -7.38
N MET A 115 5.16 -8.62 -7.77
CA MET A 115 5.02 -7.27 -7.26
C MET A 115 3.58 -7.01 -6.81
N VAL A 116 3.42 -6.37 -5.65
CA VAL A 116 2.12 -6.02 -5.09
C VAL A 116 1.85 -4.54 -5.32
N GLY A 117 0.62 -4.20 -5.73
CA GLY A 117 0.16 -2.86 -6.05
C GLY A 117 0.03 -1.93 -4.84
N HIS A 118 1.12 -1.76 -4.09
CA HIS A 118 1.20 -0.80 -2.98
C HIS A 118 1.51 0.61 -3.51
N LEU A 119 0.56 1.15 -4.26
CA LEU A 119 0.62 2.42 -4.98
C LEU A 119 1.29 3.56 -4.21
N LEU A 120 0.97 3.71 -2.92
CA LEU A 120 1.47 4.83 -2.12
C LEU A 120 2.98 4.76 -1.86
N GLU A 121 3.60 3.60 -1.93
CA GLU A 121 5.07 3.49 -1.84
C GLU A 121 5.77 4.16 -3.03
N TYR A 122 5.07 4.36 -4.13
CA TYR A 122 5.53 5.02 -5.35
C TYR A 122 5.12 6.49 -5.46
N HIS A 123 4.40 7.01 -4.45
CA HIS A 123 4.01 8.40 -4.42
C HIS A 123 5.24 9.29 -4.17
N PRO A 124 5.52 10.31 -5.03
CA PRO A 124 6.70 11.16 -4.87
C PRO A 124 6.81 11.83 -3.49
N GLY A 125 5.69 12.18 -2.86
CA GLY A 125 5.69 12.76 -1.50
C GLY A 125 6.11 11.76 -0.42
N VAL A 126 5.73 10.48 -0.56
CA VAL A 126 6.19 9.41 0.36
C VAL A 126 7.68 9.13 0.15
N GLU A 127 8.14 9.14 -1.10
CA GLU A 127 9.56 9.02 -1.42
C GLU A 127 10.40 10.15 -0.79
N MET A 128 9.95 11.40 -0.92
CA MET A 128 10.62 12.54 -0.29
C MET A 128 10.59 12.44 1.24
N LEU A 129 9.49 11.97 1.82
CA LEU A 129 9.40 11.74 3.28
C LEU A 129 10.42 10.68 3.74
N LYS A 130 10.58 9.59 2.97
CA LYS A 130 11.61 8.58 3.23
C LYS A 130 13.02 9.14 3.10
N GLN A 131 13.29 9.97 2.09
CA GLN A 131 14.58 10.64 1.92
C GLN A 131 14.95 11.56 3.10
N LEU A 132 13.97 12.27 3.67
CA LEU A 132 14.18 13.09 4.87
C LEU A 132 14.57 12.23 6.10
N ILE A 133 14.01 11.03 6.21
CA ILE A 133 14.39 10.06 7.25
C ILE A 133 15.81 9.55 6.99
N ASP A 134 16.07 9.04 5.78
CA ASP A 134 17.33 8.36 5.44
C ASP A 134 18.54 9.30 5.44
N SER A 135 18.35 10.57 5.08
CA SER A 135 19.39 11.60 5.18
C SER A 135 19.69 12.00 6.62
N GLY A 136 18.86 11.56 7.59
CA GLY A 136 18.94 11.96 8.98
C GLY A 136 18.54 13.42 9.21
N GLU A 137 17.92 14.11 8.25
CA GLU A 137 17.49 15.51 8.41
C GLU A 137 16.49 15.68 9.57
N LEU A 138 15.62 14.70 9.77
CA LEU A 138 14.66 14.70 10.87
C LEU A 138 15.27 14.32 12.23
N GLY A 139 16.53 13.84 12.25
CA GLY A 139 17.13 13.22 13.42
C GLY A 139 16.64 11.80 13.64
N ASP A 140 16.68 11.31 14.88
CA ASP A 140 16.15 10.01 15.26
C ASP A 140 14.61 10.06 15.18
N VAL A 141 14.00 9.17 14.39
CA VAL A 141 12.55 9.09 14.30
C VAL A 141 12.00 8.51 15.59
N ARG A 142 11.11 9.26 16.25
CA ARG A 142 10.51 8.89 17.53
C ARG A 142 9.19 8.18 17.35
N TYR A 143 8.31 8.72 16.48
CA TYR A 143 7.08 8.04 16.12
C TYR A 143 6.56 8.51 14.75
N LEU A 144 5.70 7.67 14.19
CA LEU A 144 5.00 7.89 12.93
C LEU A 144 3.49 7.86 13.17
N TYR A 145 2.72 8.59 12.38
CA TYR A 145 1.29 8.33 12.35
C TYR A 145 0.66 8.61 11.00
N SER A 146 -0.48 7.96 10.75
CA SER A 146 -1.29 8.22 9.59
C SER A 146 -2.77 8.37 9.93
N ASN A 147 -3.42 9.22 9.16
CA ASN A 147 -4.88 9.35 9.12
C ASN A 147 -5.36 9.06 7.70
N ARG A 148 -6.30 8.12 7.58
CA ARG A 148 -7.01 7.84 6.34
C ARG A 148 -8.49 7.80 6.60
N LEU A 149 -9.10 8.96 6.39
CA LEU A 149 -10.46 9.26 6.79
C LEU A 149 -11.27 9.73 5.59
N ASN A 150 -12.53 9.36 5.54
CA ASN A 150 -13.51 9.91 4.59
C ASN A 150 -14.92 9.46 4.95
N LEU A 151 -15.94 10.14 4.43
CA LEU A 151 -17.26 9.55 4.29
C LEU A 151 -17.19 8.62 3.05
N GLY A 152 -16.89 7.34 3.31
CA GLY A 152 -16.51 6.37 2.29
C GLY A 152 -17.65 5.51 1.78
N VAL A 153 -17.30 4.56 0.91
CA VAL A 153 -18.20 3.51 0.47
C VAL A 153 -18.07 2.34 1.45
N LEU A 154 -19.15 2.03 2.14
CA LEU A 154 -19.23 0.86 3.02
C LEU A 154 -19.14 -0.42 2.19
N ARG A 155 -18.33 -1.35 2.63
CA ARG A 155 -18.11 -2.64 1.97
C ARG A 155 -18.65 -3.77 2.84
N PRO A 156 -19.38 -4.73 2.26
CA PRO A 156 -19.94 -5.85 3.02
C PRO A 156 -18.94 -7.00 3.25
N ASP A 157 -17.82 -6.99 2.54
CA ASP A 157 -16.85 -8.07 2.45
C ASP A 157 -15.50 -7.78 3.11
N GLU A 158 -15.27 -6.55 3.56
CA GLU A 158 -14.06 -6.13 4.28
C GLU A 158 -14.37 -4.98 5.24
N ASN A 159 -13.59 -4.82 6.30
CA ASN A 159 -13.69 -3.68 7.22
C ASN A 159 -12.72 -2.53 6.84
N ALA A 160 -12.79 -1.41 7.58
CA ALA A 160 -11.95 -0.25 7.34
C ALA A 160 -10.44 -0.57 7.45
N LEU A 161 -10.05 -1.55 8.29
CA LEU A 161 -8.66 -1.99 8.43
C LEU A 161 -8.13 -2.59 7.12
N TRP A 162 -8.80 -3.57 6.55
CA TRP A 162 -8.35 -4.23 5.32
C TRP A 162 -8.48 -3.33 4.09
N SER A 163 -9.57 -2.54 4.04
CA SER A 163 -9.84 -1.63 2.93
C SER A 163 -8.83 -0.49 2.84
N LEU A 164 -8.64 0.22 3.95
CA LEU A 164 -7.84 1.45 4.04
C LEU A 164 -6.42 1.17 4.55
N GLY A 165 -6.31 0.34 5.58
CA GLY A 165 -5.07 0.11 6.33
C GLY A 165 -3.96 -0.55 5.51
N ALA A 166 -4.28 -1.35 4.50
CA ALA A 166 -3.26 -1.95 3.63
C ALA A 166 -2.32 -0.91 3.00
N HIS A 167 -2.85 0.25 2.64
CA HIS A 167 -2.06 1.36 2.11
C HIS A 167 -1.17 2.00 3.17
N ASP A 168 -1.72 2.21 4.36
CA ASP A 168 -1.01 2.91 5.43
C ASP A 168 0.04 2.02 6.08
N VAL A 169 -0.26 0.73 6.27
CA VAL A 169 0.71 -0.25 6.76
C VAL A 169 1.92 -0.33 5.83
N SER A 170 1.71 -0.42 4.50
CA SER A 170 2.83 -0.49 3.55
C SER A 170 3.75 0.73 3.65
N VAL A 171 3.18 1.93 3.73
CA VAL A 171 3.95 3.18 3.88
C VAL A 171 4.65 3.23 5.24
N LEU A 172 3.98 2.88 6.33
CA LEU A 172 4.58 2.91 7.67
C LEU A 172 5.75 1.92 7.78
N LEU A 173 5.62 0.69 7.26
CA LEU A 173 6.71 -0.29 7.21
C LEU A 173 7.90 0.23 6.38
N ARG A 174 7.62 0.86 5.24
CA ARG A 174 8.66 1.47 4.40
C ARG A 174 9.38 2.61 5.13
N LEU A 175 8.65 3.51 5.81
CA LEU A 175 9.23 4.63 6.53
C LEU A 175 10.02 4.16 7.76
N ALA A 176 9.51 3.18 8.50
CA ALA A 176 10.17 2.58 9.65
C ALA A 176 11.45 1.82 9.26
N GLY A 177 11.44 1.13 8.11
CA GLY A 177 12.58 0.29 7.68
C GLY A 177 12.74 -1.01 8.48
N GLU A 178 11.78 -1.35 9.33
CA GLU A 178 11.76 -2.53 10.18
C GLU A 178 10.33 -3.06 10.37
N GLU A 179 10.18 -4.27 10.91
CA GLU A 179 8.89 -4.88 11.20
C GLU A 179 8.48 -4.66 12.66
N PRO A 180 7.19 -4.39 12.95
CA PRO A 180 6.74 -4.25 14.32
C PRO A 180 6.74 -5.61 15.03
N TYR A 181 7.10 -5.62 16.31
CA TYR A 181 7.00 -6.81 17.16
C TYR A 181 5.68 -6.89 17.93
N GLU A 182 4.93 -5.79 17.99
CA GLU A 182 3.63 -5.70 18.66
C GLU A 182 2.67 -4.84 17.83
N CYS A 183 1.46 -5.36 17.62
CA CYS A 183 0.37 -4.69 16.93
C CYS A 183 -0.88 -4.73 17.82
N ARG A 184 -1.56 -3.58 17.98
CA ARG A 184 -2.85 -3.47 18.68
C ARG A 184 -3.83 -2.67 17.84
N ALA A 185 -5.10 -3.08 17.88
CA ALA A 185 -6.18 -2.34 17.24
C ALA A 185 -7.43 -2.36 18.12
N VAL A 186 -8.18 -1.28 18.06
CA VAL A 186 -9.54 -1.15 18.58
C VAL A 186 -10.41 -0.53 17.49
N GLY A 187 -11.66 -0.94 17.41
CA GLY A 187 -12.55 -0.45 16.36
C GLY A 187 -14.02 -0.60 16.73
N GLU A 188 -14.87 0.09 16.00
CA GLU A 188 -16.31 0.10 16.21
C GLU A 188 -17.05 -0.15 14.90
N SER A 189 -18.18 -0.85 15.01
CA SER A 189 -19.08 -1.23 13.92
C SER A 189 -20.42 -0.49 14.10
N TYR A 190 -20.55 0.68 13.50
CA TYR A 190 -21.76 1.50 13.64
C TYR A 190 -22.79 1.23 12.56
N MET A 191 -22.35 0.90 11.35
CA MET A 191 -23.21 0.78 10.17
C MET A 191 -23.54 -0.66 9.83
N GLN A 192 -22.63 -1.60 10.07
CA GLN A 192 -22.77 -3.01 9.73
C GLN A 192 -22.24 -3.85 10.89
N GLU A 193 -23.07 -4.69 11.48
CA GLU A 193 -22.67 -5.54 12.61
C GLU A 193 -21.46 -6.42 12.24
N GLY A 194 -20.42 -6.37 13.07
CA GLY A 194 -19.20 -7.17 12.89
C GLY A 194 -18.24 -6.70 11.80
N ILE A 195 -18.49 -5.53 11.18
CA ILE A 195 -17.62 -4.91 10.18
C ILE A 195 -17.24 -3.53 10.69
N GLU A 196 -16.00 -3.36 11.16
CA GLU A 196 -15.54 -2.13 11.77
C GLU A 196 -15.45 -0.99 10.74
N ASP A 197 -16.19 0.07 10.99
CA ASP A 197 -16.22 1.31 10.19
C ASP A 197 -15.10 2.26 10.58
N VAL A 198 -14.67 2.20 11.84
CA VAL A 198 -13.65 3.04 12.44
C VAL A 198 -12.66 2.14 13.18
N VAL A 199 -11.36 2.30 12.89
CA VAL A 199 -10.29 1.52 13.52
C VAL A 199 -9.13 2.42 13.92
N PHE A 200 -8.66 2.23 15.15
CA PHE A 200 -7.43 2.83 15.67
C PHE A 200 -6.39 1.75 15.88
N CYS A 201 -5.23 1.92 15.28
CA CYS A 201 -4.13 0.95 15.34
C CYS A 201 -2.91 1.55 16.04
N TYR A 202 -2.15 0.69 16.73
CA TYR A 202 -0.88 1.03 17.34
C TYR A 202 0.14 -0.07 17.08
N LEU A 203 1.35 0.32 16.63
CA LEU A 203 2.44 -0.58 16.30
C LEU A 203 3.69 -0.20 17.09
N ARG A 204 4.45 -1.19 17.58
CA ARG A 204 5.75 -0.99 18.25
C ARG A 204 6.85 -1.71 17.51
N PHE A 205 7.98 -1.04 17.37
CA PHE A 205 9.13 -1.53 16.62
C PHE A 205 10.33 -1.78 17.52
N PRO A 206 11.24 -2.70 17.13
CA PRO A 206 12.42 -3.05 17.93
C PRO A 206 13.35 -1.87 18.26
N SER A 207 13.44 -0.88 17.35
CA SER A 207 14.23 0.36 17.56
C SER A 207 13.70 1.26 18.68
N GLY A 208 12.49 1.00 19.20
CA GLY A 208 11.75 1.86 20.11
C GLY A 208 10.81 2.83 19.38
N LEU A 209 10.83 2.84 18.05
CA LEU A 209 9.86 3.56 17.23
C LEU A 209 8.43 3.06 17.53
N ALA A 210 7.48 3.97 17.53
CA ALA A 210 6.06 3.64 17.57
C ALA A 210 5.33 4.24 16.36
N ALA A 211 4.25 3.58 15.93
CA ALA A 211 3.35 4.15 14.94
C ALA A 211 1.89 3.98 15.34
N HIS A 212 1.03 4.90 14.88
CA HIS A 212 -0.41 4.72 15.01
C HIS A 212 -1.12 5.10 13.72
N MET A 213 -2.30 4.51 13.51
CA MET A 213 -3.17 4.80 12.37
C MET A 213 -4.60 5.07 12.85
N HIS A 214 -5.24 6.06 12.26
CA HIS A 214 -6.69 6.26 12.35
C HIS A 214 -7.29 6.02 10.97
N LEU A 215 -8.16 5.01 10.88
CA LEU A 215 -8.82 4.57 9.66
C LEU A 215 -10.32 4.70 9.85
N SER A 216 -11.01 5.42 8.98
CA SER A 216 -12.45 5.60 9.12
C SER A 216 -13.17 5.80 7.78
N TRP A 217 -14.32 5.14 7.64
CA TRP A 217 -15.30 5.42 6.59
C TRP A 217 -16.35 6.46 7.02
N LEU A 218 -16.35 6.85 8.31
CA LEU A 218 -17.34 7.73 8.93
C LEU A 218 -16.72 9.03 9.41
N ASP A 219 -16.10 9.77 8.49
CA ASP A 219 -15.50 11.07 8.82
C ASP A 219 -15.98 12.13 7.83
N PRO A 220 -16.35 13.35 8.30
CA PRO A 220 -16.81 14.42 7.43
C PRO A 220 -15.69 14.96 6.52
N HIS A 221 -14.43 14.77 6.88
CA HIS A 221 -13.28 15.23 6.13
C HIS A 221 -12.59 14.07 5.44
N LYS A 222 -12.18 14.29 4.19
CA LYS A 222 -11.30 13.37 3.50
C LYS A 222 -9.86 13.70 3.87
N GLU A 223 -9.22 12.82 4.64
CA GLU A 223 -7.84 12.98 5.07
C GLU A 223 -6.99 11.79 4.60
N ARG A 224 -5.78 12.09 4.11
CA ARG A 224 -4.76 11.10 3.71
C ARG A 224 -3.41 11.66 4.08
N ARG A 225 -3.04 11.50 5.34
CA ARG A 225 -1.88 12.17 5.92
C ARG A 225 -0.95 11.18 6.59
N PHE A 226 0.36 11.39 6.37
CA PHE A 226 1.43 10.73 7.10
C PHE A 226 2.29 11.79 7.80
N THR A 227 2.59 11.57 9.06
CA THR A 227 3.45 12.46 9.84
C THR A 227 4.59 11.68 10.46
N VAL A 228 5.78 12.24 10.34
CA VAL A 228 7.02 11.75 10.95
C VAL A 228 7.46 12.75 12.00
N VAL A 229 7.63 12.28 13.23
CA VAL A 229 8.15 13.09 14.34
C VAL A 229 9.56 12.62 14.66
N GLY A 230 10.53 13.42 14.30
CA GLY A 230 11.93 13.18 14.59
C GLY A 230 12.42 13.98 15.81
N SER A 231 13.66 13.70 16.23
CA SER A 231 14.30 14.40 17.35
C SER A 231 14.71 15.84 17.00
N ARG A 232 14.96 16.13 15.70
CA ARG A 232 15.37 17.45 15.22
C ARG A 232 14.27 18.20 14.52
N LYS A 233 13.56 17.54 13.60
CA LYS A 233 12.49 18.13 12.79
C LYS A 233 11.31 17.18 12.70
N MET A 234 10.19 17.69 12.23
CA MET A 234 8.99 16.91 11.92
C MET A 234 8.61 17.13 10.46
N ALA A 235 7.98 16.15 9.85
CA ALA A 235 7.51 16.29 8.47
C ALA A 235 6.11 15.69 8.32
N THR A 236 5.28 16.33 7.51
CA THR A 236 3.94 15.86 7.19
C THR A 236 3.77 15.80 5.68
N PHE A 237 3.37 14.64 5.18
CA PHE A 237 2.87 14.47 3.83
C PHE A 237 1.34 14.39 3.89
N ASP A 238 0.66 15.27 3.14
CA ASP A 238 -0.80 15.30 3.00
C ASP A 238 -1.17 15.18 1.52
N ASP A 239 -1.77 14.05 1.14
CA ASP A 239 -2.14 13.79 -0.25
C ASP A 239 -3.36 14.63 -0.69
N MET A 240 -4.09 15.20 0.26
CA MET A 240 -5.25 16.05 -0.05
C MET A 240 -4.86 17.50 -0.33
N GLU A 241 -3.66 17.92 0.08
CA GLU A 241 -3.12 19.24 -0.24
C GLU A 241 -2.68 19.32 -1.71
N LEU A 242 -3.03 20.43 -2.38
CA LEU A 242 -2.70 20.60 -3.81
C LEU A 242 -1.30 21.16 -4.02
N GLU A 243 -0.89 22.13 -3.21
CA GLU A 243 0.35 22.86 -3.39
C GLU A 243 1.43 22.49 -2.39
N ARG A 244 1.06 22.27 -1.12
CA ARG A 244 1.97 22.01 0.00
C ARG A 244 1.85 20.59 0.51
N LYS A 245 1.91 19.61 -0.41
CA LYS A 245 1.77 18.19 -0.06
C LYS A 245 2.78 17.71 0.98
N LEU A 246 3.99 18.24 0.99
CA LEU A 246 5.01 17.94 1.98
C LEU A 246 5.38 19.21 2.74
N THR A 247 5.30 19.17 4.06
CA THR A 247 5.68 20.26 4.94
C THR A 247 6.70 19.76 5.96
N VAL A 248 7.81 20.47 6.09
CA VAL A 248 8.87 20.20 7.07
C VAL A 248 8.86 21.30 8.11
N TYR A 249 8.79 20.93 9.37
CA TYR A 249 8.76 21.82 10.52
C TYR A 249 10.07 21.71 11.27
N ASP A 250 10.84 22.79 11.35
CA ASP A 250 12.00 22.89 12.24
C ASP A 250 11.54 23.14 13.67
N LYS A 251 10.93 22.13 14.25
CA LYS A 251 10.38 22.13 15.61
C LYS A 251 10.92 20.94 16.39
N GLY A 252 11.20 21.16 17.66
CA GLY A 252 11.71 20.12 18.56
C GLY A 252 11.94 20.67 19.95
N PHE A 253 12.71 19.95 20.73
CA PHE A 253 13.17 20.37 22.05
C PHE A 253 14.68 20.38 22.06
N ASP A 254 15.27 21.48 22.56
CA ASP A 254 16.70 21.55 22.80
C ASP A 254 17.02 20.96 24.17
N GLU A 255 18.07 20.12 24.21
CA GLU A 255 18.54 19.47 25.45
C GLU A 255 19.38 20.40 26.36
N SER A 256 19.31 21.71 26.14
CA SER A 256 19.97 22.67 26.99
C SER A 256 19.22 22.77 28.32
N PHE A 257 19.71 22.03 29.32
CA PHE A 257 19.21 22.12 30.67
C PHE A 257 19.48 23.52 31.25
N SER A 258 18.45 24.30 31.48
CA SER A 258 18.50 25.29 32.54
C SER A 258 18.61 24.58 33.88
N SER A 259 19.00 25.25 34.94
CA SER A 259 19.29 24.67 36.28
C SER A 259 18.15 23.85 36.92
N TYR A 260 17.01 23.70 36.25
CA TYR A 260 15.82 22.96 36.68
C TYR A 260 15.38 21.83 35.73
N GLY A 261 16.18 21.47 34.68
CA GLY A 261 15.84 20.37 33.79
C GLY A 261 14.63 20.61 32.88
N GLU A 262 14.30 21.85 32.56
CA GLU A 262 13.22 22.19 31.63
C GLU A 262 13.66 22.01 30.19
N TYR A 263 12.86 21.27 29.41
CA TYR A 263 13.02 21.22 27.95
C TYR A 263 12.55 22.54 27.34
N ILE A 264 13.42 23.15 26.53
CA ILE A 264 13.07 24.38 25.81
C ILE A 264 12.54 24.00 24.43
N ALA A 265 11.28 24.33 24.16
CA ALA A 265 10.70 24.14 22.84
C ALA A 265 11.39 25.06 21.82
N ARG A 266 11.91 24.47 20.76
CA ARG A 266 12.50 25.17 19.63
C ARG A 266 11.46 25.27 18.51
N SER A 267 11.33 26.48 17.95
CA SER A 267 10.46 26.73 16.80
C SER A 267 11.25 27.54 15.77
N GLY A 268 11.71 26.85 14.74
CA GLY A 268 12.39 27.42 13.59
C GLY A 268 11.47 27.53 12.38
N ASP A 269 12.04 27.42 11.18
CA ASP A 269 11.33 27.63 9.93
C ASP A 269 10.35 26.48 9.61
N ILE A 270 9.32 26.83 8.82
CA ILE A 270 8.42 25.89 8.18
C ILE A 270 8.66 25.99 6.69
N SER A 271 9.06 24.89 6.06
CA SER A 271 9.30 24.81 4.63
C SER A 271 8.38 23.80 3.97
N SER A 272 8.04 24.05 2.71
CA SER A 272 7.22 23.13 1.93
C SER A 272 7.90 22.87 0.58
N PRO A 273 8.79 21.87 0.50
CA PRO A 273 9.44 21.51 -0.75
C PRO A 273 8.40 20.99 -1.74
N ARG A 274 8.61 21.36 -3.02
CA ARG A 274 7.71 20.96 -4.09
C ARG A 274 7.78 19.46 -4.33
N VAL A 275 6.65 18.77 -4.20
CA VAL A 275 6.49 17.36 -4.57
C VAL A 275 6.29 17.27 -6.08
N PRO A 276 7.05 16.42 -6.81
CA PRO A 276 6.84 16.18 -8.23
C PRO A 276 5.40 15.73 -8.52
N ASN A 277 4.81 16.27 -9.57
CA ASN A 277 3.45 15.92 -9.98
C ASN A 277 3.50 14.79 -11.03
N GLU A 278 3.96 13.61 -10.62
CA GLU A 278 3.95 12.40 -11.43
C GLU A 278 2.90 11.43 -10.88
N GLU A 279 2.16 10.77 -11.78
CA GLU A 279 1.12 9.80 -11.39
C GLU A 279 1.76 8.59 -10.69
N PRO A 280 1.46 8.32 -9.41
CA PRO A 280 2.08 7.20 -8.67
C PRO A 280 1.88 5.86 -9.37
N LEU A 281 0.72 5.62 -10.00
CA LEU A 281 0.44 4.40 -10.75
C LEU A 281 1.35 4.26 -12.00
N ALA A 282 1.72 5.38 -12.63
CA ALA A 282 2.66 5.33 -13.76
C ALA A 282 4.07 4.96 -13.30
N ILE A 283 4.49 5.49 -12.14
CA ILE A 283 5.78 5.13 -11.51
C ILE A 283 5.78 3.64 -11.12
N GLU A 284 4.72 3.18 -10.50
CA GLU A 284 4.56 1.79 -10.05
C GLU A 284 4.60 0.80 -11.24
N CYS A 285 3.80 1.06 -12.29
CA CYS A 285 3.80 0.21 -13.48
C CYS A 285 5.16 0.21 -14.19
N ARG A 286 5.84 1.37 -14.27
CA ARG A 286 7.19 1.47 -14.83
C ARG A 286 8.18 0.64 -14.01
N HIS A 287 8.14 0.74 -12.70
CA HIS A 287 9.00 -0.03 -11.81
C HIS A 287 8.80 -1.54 -12.01
N PHE A 288 7.56 -2.01 -12.16
CA PHE A 288 7.31 -3.42 -12.48
C PHE A 288 7.98 -3.85 -13.80
N VAL A 289 7.78 -3.05 -14.87
CA VAL A 289 8.38 -3.34 -16.19
C VAL A 289 9.91 -3.38 -16.11
N GLU A 290 10.53 -2.43 -15.42
CA GLU A 290 11.98 -2.40 -15.20
C GLU A 290 12.48 -3.64 -14.44
N ARG A 291 11.78 -4.03 -13.34
CA ARG A 291 12.16 -5.23 -12.57
C ARG A 291 12.00 -6.51 -13.35
N VAL A 292 11.02 -6.61 -14.24
CA VAL A 292 10.89 -7.75 -15.15
C VAL A 292 12.06 -7.81 -16.16
N GLN A 293 12.52 -6.65 -16.66
CA GLN A 293 13.58 -6.56 -17.64
C GLN A 293 14.98 -6.82 -17.06
N ASP A 294 15.26 -6.34 -15.86
CA ASP A 294 16.58 -6.45 -15.22
C ASP A 294 16.69 -7.63 -14.23
N GLY A 295 15.57 -8.28 -13.91
CA GLY A 295 15.52 -9.39 -12.95
C GLY A 295 15.68 -8.94 -11.49
N GLY A 296 15.60 -7.64 -11.21
CA GLY A 296 15.74 -7.09 -9.87
C GLY A 296 14.49 -7.31 -8.99
N GLU A 297 14.68 -7.24 -7.68
CA GLU A 297 13.57 -7.32 -6.74
C GLU A 297 12.76 -6.01 -6.73
N PRO A 298 11.41 -6.07 -6.84
CA PRO A 298 10.58 -4.88 -6.72
C PRO A 298 10.58 -4.32 -5.30
N ARG A 299 10.43 -3.00 -5.20
CA ARG A 299 10.23 -2.29 -3.93
C ARG A 299 9.08 -2.88 -3.12
N SER A 300 7.91 -3.04 -3.74
CA SER A 300 6.74 -3.71 -3.17
C SER A 300 6.65 -5.17 -3.64
N GLY A 301 7.77 -5.92 -3.58
CA GLY A 301 7.83 -7.33 -3.96
C GLY A 301 6.98 -8.23 -3.06
N GLY A 302 6.97 -9.52 -3.37
CA GLY A 302 6.15 -10.50 -2.64
C GLY A 302 6.40 -10.51 -1.13
N GLU A 303 7.68 -10.44 -0.69
CA GLU A 303 8.02 -10.38 0.73
C GLU A 303 7.51 -9.08 1.40
N ALA A 304 7.61 -7.95 0.71
CA ALA A 304 7.09 -6.69 1.22
C ALA A 304 5.55 -6.76 1.37
N GLY A 305 4.85 -7.32 0.36
CA GLY A 305 3.41 -7.55 0.43
C GLY A 305 3.02 -8.51 1.56
N LEU A 306 3.79 -9.59 1.77
CA LEU A 306 3.56 -10.55 2.86
C LEU A 306 3.73 -9.89 4.24
N ARG A 307 4.71 -9.01 4.42
CA ARG A 307 4.86 -8.22 5.66
C ARG A 307 3.62 -7.38 5.96
N VAL A 308 3.06 -6.75 4.94
CA VAL A 308 1.80 -5.98 5.09
C VAL A 308 0.67 -6.89 5.54
N VAL A 309 0.51 -8.08 4.93
CA VAL A 309 -0.54 -9.05 5.32
C VAL A 309 -0.34 -9.52 6.76
N ARG A 310 0.90 -9.81 7.20
CA ARG A 310 1.21 -10.18 8.60
C ARG A 310 0.75 -9.12 9.60
N VAL A 311 1.01 -7.86 9.30
CA VAL A 311 0.58 -6.75 10.17
C VAL A 311 -0.94 -6.61 10.17
N LEU A 312 -1.59 -6.68 9.01
CA LEU A 312 -3.05 -6.61 8.92
C LEU A 312 -3.73 -7.74 9.68
N GLU A 313 -3.24 -8.97 9.53
CA GLU A 313 -3.78 -10.14 10.25
C GLU A 313 -3.56 -10.04 11.76
N ALA A 314 -2.39 -9.51 12.20
CA ALA A 314 -2.13 -9.27 13.62
C ALA A 314 -3.06 -8.19 14.21
N LEU A 315 -3.30 -7.10 13.47
CA LEU A 315 -4.26 -6.06 13.85
C LEU A 315 -5.70 -6.59 13.88
N GLN A 316 -6.07 -7.42 12.91
CA GLN A 316 -7.41 -8.05 12.87
C GLN A 316 -7.63 -8.98 14.06
N ARG A 317 -6.64 -9.78 14.45
CA ARG A 317 -6.70 -10.59 15.67
C ARG A 317 -6.87 -9.71 16.91
N SER A 318 -6.13 -8.62 16.99
CA SER A 318 -6.26 -7.66 18.10
C SER A 318 -7.66 -7.03 18.17
N LEU A 319 -8.28 -6.69 17.04
CA LEU A 319 -9.68 -6.23 17.01
C LEU A 319 -10.64 -7.27 17.60
N GLN A 320 -10.47 -8.54 17.24
CA GLN A 320 -11.32 -9.64 17.70
C GLN A 320 -11.12 -9.96 19.20
N GLU A 321 -9.89 -9.81 19.71
CA GLU A 321 -9.53 -10.15 21.09
C GLU A 321 -9.70 -8.99 22.07
N SER A 322 -9.61 -7.73 21.61
CA SER A 322 -9.47 -6.55 22.47
C SER A 322 -10.76 -5.90 22.95
N SER A 323 -11.91 -6.49 22.71
CA SER A 323 -13.18 -5.97 23.25
C SER A 323 -13.31 -6.02 24.80
N ARG A 324 -12.22 -6.28 25.54
CA ARG A 324 -12.18 -6.23 27.01
C ARG A 324 -11.74 -4.85 27.47
N ALA A 325 -12.70 -3.91 27.52
CA ALA A 325 -12.51 -2.67 28.27
C ALA A 325 -12.26 -2.98 29.74
N ALA A 326 -11.27 -2.32 30.37
CA ALA A 326 -11.21 -2.27 31.82
C ALA A 326 -12.35 -1.38 32.33
N PRO A 327 -13.16 -1.80 33.31
CA PRO A 327 -14.19 -0.93 33.87
C PRO A 327 -13.54 0.29 34.52
N VAL A 328 -14.13 1.47 34.26
CA VAL A 328 -13.73 2.74 34.89
C VAL A 328 -14.20 2.77 36.32
#